data_6969b315ccd457d958fbefa39f306b2b
#
_entry.id   6969b315ccd457d958fbefa39f306b2b
#
_cell.length_a   1.000
_cell.length_b   1.000
_cell.length_c   1.000
_cell.angle_alpha   90.00
_cell.angle_beta   90.00
_cell.angle_gamma   90.00
#
_symmetry.space_group_name_H-M   'P 1'
#
loop_
_entity.id
_entity.type
_entity.pdbx_description
1 polymer ?
#
loop_
_entity_poly.entity_id
_entity_poly.type
_entity_poly.pdbx_seq_one_letter_code
_entity_poly.pdbx_strand_id
1 'polypeptide(L)'
;MKEIKVTINDSGQRIDRFLSKSFPLGQGQICKLARKNCIKLNGKKCKPDTHIAENDIIKLFIPDEMLIPKAKPNPDDFTGVSDKIDIVYEDENILLVDKPVGMVVHEDESGDSDTLINRIKSYLYHKGEYHPENELSFAPALCNRIDRNTCGIVIAAKNAESLRILNQKIRDRELTKLYLCIACGKITPDSATLTAYLEKNSDTNTVKISDKKTKSNLTIKTKYKVIAYNGENSLLKVDLLTGRTHQIRAHLAYIGHALLGDGKYGNNKLNKKYGFKYQALCSYELQFKFTTDAGCLSYLDGKCFNAKAPDFVKMFGGNIKL
;
A
#
# COMPACT_ATOMS: atom_id res chain seq x y z
N MET A 1 -15.43 33.12 -13.18
CA MET A 1 -15.96 31.81 -13.66
C MET A 1 -14.79 30.98 -14.10
N LYS A 2 -14.69 29.75 -13.62
CA LYS A 2 -13.61 28.81 -14.02
C LYS A 2 -14.22 27.60 -14.74
N GLU A 3 -13.61 27.22 -15.84
CA GLU A 3 -13.95 26.03 -16.61
C GLU A 3 -12.83 24.99 -16.45
N ILE A 4 -13.21 23.73 -16.20
CA ILE A 4 -12.29 22.63 -16.00
C ILE A 4 -12.72 21.49 -16.91
N LYS A 5 -11.81 21.05 -17.77
CA LYS A 5 -11.98 19.83 -18.54
C LYS A 5 -11.49 18.64 -17.71
N VAL A 6 -12.34 17.64 -17.55
CA VAL A 6 -12.02 16.41 -16.80
C VAL A 6 -11.06 15.55 -17.63
N THR A 7 -9.92 15.20 -17.05
CA THR A 7 -8.95 14.30 -17.65
C THR A 7 -9.30 12.84 -17.35
N ILE A 8 -8.59 11.89 -17.97
CA ILE A 8 -8.73 10.46 -17.69
C ILE A 8 -8.47 10.14 -16.20
N ASN A 9 -7.47 10.79 -15.59
CA ASN A 9 -7.13 10.63 -14.18
C ASN A 9 -8.15 11.26 -13.22
N ASP A 10 -8.94 12.22 -13.67
CA ASP A 10 -9.99 12.86 -12.89
C ASP A 10 -11.34 12.13 -13.02
N SER A 11 -11.52 11.32 -14.06
CA SER A 11 -12.76 10.62 -14.37
C SER A 11 -13.13 9.53 -13.34
N GLY A 12 -14.39 9.08 -13.35
CA GLY A 12 -14.88 7.96 -12.53
C GLY A 12 -15.00 8.26 -11.03
N GLN A 13 -14.75 9.49 -10.57
CA GLN A 13 -14.96 9.92 -9.20
C GLN A 13 -16.18 10.85 -9.10
N ARG A 14 -16.70 11.04 -7.89
CA ARG A 14 -17.78 12.00 -7.63
C ARG A 14 -17.25 13.43 -7.76
N ILE A 15 -18.08 14.34 -8.31
CA ILE A 15 -17.67 15.74 -8.52
C ILE A 15 -17.32 16.45 -7.20
N ASP A 16 -17.99 16.13 -6.10
CA ASP A 16 -17.67 16.71 -4.78
C ASP A 16 -16.29 16.28 -4.30
N ARG A 17 -15.90 15.03 -4.51
CA ARG A 17 -14.54 14.53 -4.17
C ARG A 17 -13.48 15.14 -5.06
N PHE A 18 -13.75 15.25 -6.36
CA PHE A 18 -12.86 15.91 -7.28
C PHE A 18 -12.58 17.36 -6.84
N LEU A 19 -13.63 18.15 -6.61
CA LEU A 19 -13.49 19.54 -6.20
C LEU A 19 -12.81 19.70 -4.85
N SER A 20 -13.07 18.82 -3.89
CA SER A 20 -12.42 18.88 -2.58
C SER A 20 -10.93 18.51 -2.61
N LYS A 21 -10.49 17.73 -3.59
CA LYS A 21 -9.07 17.43 -3.81
C LYS A 21 -8.36 18.59 -4.51
N SER A 22 -9.00 19.15 -5.55
CA SER A 22 -8.40 20.16 -6.42
C SER A 22 -8.36 21.56 -5.81
N PHE A 23 -9.36 21.87 -4.94
CA PHE A 23 -9.53 23.20 -4.36
C PHE A 23 -9.69 23.16 -2.83
N PRO A 24 -9.40 24.23 -2.10
CA PRO A 24 -9.58 24.32 -0.66
C PRO A 24 -11.08 24.49 -0.28
N LEU A 25 -11.92 23.63 -0.85
CA LEU A 25 -13.37 23.62 -0.61
C LEU A 25 -13.74 22.45 0.29
N GLY A 26 -14.35 22.74 1.43
CA GLY A 26 -14.92 21.73 2.31
C GLY A 26 -16.18 21.10 1.71
N GLN A 27 -16.46 19.84 2.08
CA GLN A 27 -17.63 19.08 1.59
C GLN A 27 -18.96 19.85 1.77
N GLY A 28 -19.15 20.49 2.93
CA GLY A 28 -20.36 21.28 3.20
C GLY A 28 -20.51 22.50 2.28
N GLN A 29 -19.39 23.14 1.92
CA GLN A 29 -19.37 24.26 0.97
C GLN A 29 -19.73 23.79 -0.42
N ILE A 30 -19.16 22.69 -0.89
CA ILE A 30 -19.46 22.11 -2.22
C ILE A 30 -20.94 21.76 -2.32
N CYS A 31 -21.52 21.16 -1.28
CA CYS A 31 -22.96 20.86 -1.25
C CYS A 31 -23.82 22.12 -1.33
N LYS A 32 -23.44 23.20 -0.62
CA LYS A 32 -24.16 24.50 -0.71
C LYS A 32 -24.03 25.12 -2.09
N LEU A 33 -22.85 25.10 -2.69
CA LEU A 33 -22.60 25.63 -4.05
C LEU A 33 -23.38 24.87 -5.12
N ALA A 34 -23.45 23.55 -5.03
CA ALA A 34 -24.25 22.72 -5.95
C ALA A 34 -25.76 23.03 -5.85
N ARG A 35 -26.27 23.20 -4.61
CA ARG A 35 -27.68 23.63 -4.40
C ARG A 35 -27.98 25.00 -5.01
N LYS A 36 -27.04 25.96 -4.89
CA LYS A 36 -27.15 27.30 -5.47
C LYS A 36 -26.91 27.37 -6.97
N ASN A 37 -26.74 26.21 -7.64
CA ASN A 37 -26.43 26.12 -9.08
C ASN A 37 -25.13 26.82 -9.50
N CYS A 38 -24.18 26.95 -8.56
CA CYS A 38 -22.84 27.49 -8.82
C CYS A 38 -21.87 26.47 -9.39
N ILE A 39 -22.26 25.19 -9.44
CA ILE A 39 -21.50 24.09 -10.04
C ILE A 39 -22.36 23.50 -11.15
N LYS A 40 -21.83 23.49 -12.37
CA LYS A 40 -22.48 22.87 -13.53
C LYS A 40 -21.57 21.84 -14.17
N LEU A 41 -22.15 20.72 -14.59
CA LEU A 41 -21.51 19.68 -15.38
C LEU A 41 -22.13 19.68 -16.79
N ASN A 42 -21.30 19.86 -17.80
CA ASN A 42 -21.73 19.98 -19.22
C ASN A 42 -22.87 21.00 -19.40
N GLY A 43 -22.75 22.15 -18.72
CA GLY A 43 -23.72 23.22 -18.76
C GLY A 43 -25.00 22.99 -17.93
N LYS A 44 -25.20 21.79 -17.35
CA LYS A 44 -26.39 21.41 -16.56
C LYS A 44 -26.10 21.42 -15.06
N LYS A 45 -27.15 21.63 -14.26
CA LYS A 45 -27.08 21.47 -12.79
C LYS A 45 -26.72 20.00 -12.45
N CYS A 46 -25.86 19.80 -11.51
CA CYS A 46 -25.48 18.47 -11.04
C CYS A 46 -25.63 18.33 -9.51
N LYS A 47 -25.73 17.08 -9.03
CA LYS A 47 -25.69 16.76 -7.61
C LYS A 47 -24.23 16.57 -7.17
N PRO A 48 -23.90 16.78 -5.86
CA PRO A 48 -22.53 16.57 -5.35
C PRO A 48 -22.01 15.16 -5.57
N ASP A 49 -22.87 14.16 -5.59
CA ASP A 49 -22.55 12.75 -5.79
C ASP A 49 -22.51 12.31 -7.26
N THR A 50 -22.78 13.23 -8.21
CA THR A 50 -22.68 12.94 -9.65
C THR A 50 -21.24 12.52 -10.00
N HIS A 51 -21.10 11.40 -10.70
CA HIS A 51 -19.81 10.95 -11.21
C HIS A 51 -19.45 11.72 -12.48
N ILE A 52 -18.20 12.09 -12.59
CA ILE A 52 -17.64 12.79 -13.74
C ILE A 52 -16.95 11.80 -14.67
N ALA A 53 -17.07 12.03 -15.97
CA ALA A 53 -16.43 11.24 -17.03
C ALA A 53 -15.32 12.03 -17.70
N GLU A 54 -14.45 11.32 -18.40
CA GLU A 54 -13.43 11.96 -19.22
C GLU A 54 -14.07 12.89 -20.26
N ASN A 55 -13.40 14.02 -20.51
CA ASN A 55 -13.88 15.11 -21.37
C ASN A 55 -15.12 15.87 -20.87
N ASP A 56 -15.69 15.54 -19.71
CA ASP A 56 -16.71 16.39 -19.09
C ASP A 56 -16.16 17.79 -18.82
N ILE A 57 -17.07 18.79 -18.91
CA ILE A 57 -16.73 20.18 -18.64
C ILE A 57 -17.44 20.62 -17.36
N ILE A 58 -16.64 20.93 -16.32
CA ILE A 58 -17.12 21.48 -15.06
C ILE A 58 -16.99 23.00 -15.11
N LYS A 59 -18.12 23.71 -14.92
CA LYS A 59 -18.14 25.17 -14.80
C LYS A 59 -18.42 25.59 -13.36
N LEU A 60 -17.56 26.44 -12.80
CA LEU A 60 -17.63 26.93 -11.44
C LEU A 60 -17.94 28.42 -11.46
N PHE A 61 -19.09 28.81 -10.91
CA PHE A 61 -19.55 30.19 -10.79
C PHE A 61 -19.36 30.66 -9.34
N ILE A 62 -18.10 30.73 -8.92
CA ILE A 62 -17.67 31.12 -7.57
C ILE A 62 -16.50 32.10 -7.67
N PRO A 63 -16.22 32.91 -6.61
CA PRO A 63 -15.08 33.83 -6.57
C PRO A 63 -13.76 33.14 -6.82
N ASP A 64 -12.85 33.80 -7.52
CA ASP A 64 -11.56 33.24 -7.91
C ASP A 64 -10.67 32.94 -6.69
N GLU A 65 -10.82 33.69 -5.59
CA GLU A 65 -10.13 33.44 -4.33
C GLU A 65 -10.42 32.04 -3.74
N MET A 66 -11.61 31.51 -4.00
CA MET A 66 -12.02 30.15 -3.59
C MET A 66 -11.53 29.07 -4.57
N LEU A 67 -11.01 29.46 -5.73
CA LEU A 67 -10.57 28.60 -6.82
C LEU A 67 -9.06 28.54 -6.94
N ILE A 68 -8.32 29.02 -5.95
CA ILE A 68 -6.88 28.83 -5.86
C ILE A 68 -6.67 27.31 -5.70
N PRO A 69 -6.02 26.63 -6.65
CA PRO A 69 -5.77 25.20 -6.50
C PRO A 69 -5.01 24.92 -5.20
N LYS A 70 -5.30 23.80 -4.58
CA LYS A 70 -4.42 23.30 -3.50
C LYS A 70 -3.01 23.24 -4.04
N ALA A 71 -2.04 23.54 -3.19
CA ALA A 71 -0.63 23.40 -3.56
C ALA A 71 -0.44 22.00 -4.16
N LYS A 72 -0.07 21.96 -5.43
CA LYS A 72 0.31 20.71 -6.08
C LYS A 72 1.64 20.25 -5.47
N PRO A 73 1.91 18.94 -5.42
CA PRO A 73 3.26 18.49 -5.11
C PRO A 73 4.24 19.25 -5.99
N ASN A 74 5.15 20.00 -5.38
CA ASN A 74 6.24 20.61 -6.12
C ASN A 74 7.10 19.45 -6.63
N PRO A 75 7.52 19.43 -7.92
CA PRO A 75 8.53 18.49 -8.36
C PRO A 75 9.73 18.43 -7.42
N ASP A 76 10.16 19.55 -6.85
CA ASP A 76 11.24 19.62 -5.86
C ASP A 76 11.03 18.76 -4.61
N ASP A 77 9.78 18.45 -4.26
CA ASP A 77 9.46 17.61 -3.10
C ASP A 77 9.94 16.15 -3.27
N PHE A 78 10.17 15.71 -4.52
CA PHE A 78 10.58 14.34 -4.81
C PHE A 78 11.73 14.23 -5.84
N THR A 79 12.03 15.24 -6.65
CA THR A 79 13.13 15.16 -7.64
C THR A 79 14.51 15.22 -6.99
N GLY A 80 14.61 15.76 -5.77
CA GLY A 80 15.83 15.69 -4.95
C GLY A 80 16.11 14.31 -4.34
N VAL A 81 15.18 13.35 -4.49
CA VAL A 81 15.30 11.98 -4.00
C VAL A 81 15.77 11.06 -5.14
N SER A 82 16.49 9.99 -4.79
CA SER A 82 16.94 9.00 -5.79
C SER A 82 15.75 8.38 -6.52
N ASP A 83 15.85 8.26 -7.85
CA ASP A 83 14.89 7.55 -8.70
C ASP A 83 15.20 6.05 -8.85
N LYS A 84 16.25 5.55 -8.15
CA LYS A 84 16.63 4.14 -8.19
C LYS A 84 15.68 3.30 -7.37
N ILE A 85 14.97 2.40 -8.05
CA ILE A 85 14.03 1.43 -7.49
C ILE A 85 14.24 0.07 -8.14
N ASP A 86 14.07 -1.01 -7.38
CA ASP A 86 14.16 -2.37 -7.90
C ASP A 86 12.77 -2.78 -8.42
N ILE A 87 12.62 -2.85 -9.74
CA ILE A 87 11.34 -3.12 -10.40
C ILE A 87 11.15 -4.63 -10.55
N VAL A 88 10.03 -5.14 -10.05
CA VAL A 88 9.56 -6.53 -10.24
C VAL A 88 8.74 -6.65 -11.52
N TYR A 89 7.87 -5.67 -11.76
CA TYR A 89 7.03 -5.59 -12.94
C TYR A 89 6.56 -4.14 -13.16
N GLU A 90 6.45 -3.74 -14.40
CA GLU A 90 5.90 -2.43 -14.76
C GLU A 90 5.15 -2.50 -16.10
N ASP A 91 4.02 -1.79 -16.16
CA ASP A 91 3.29 -1.50 -17.38
C ASP A 91 2.71 -0.06 -17.31
N GLU A 92 1.76 0.27 -18.19
CA GLU A 92 1.09 1.58 -18.22
C GLU A 92 0.20 1.85 -16.99
N ASN A 93 -0.23 0.81 -16.27
CA ASN A 93 -1.22 0.87 -15.20
C ASN A 93 -0.61 0.74 -13.80
N ILE A 94 0.35 -0.15 -13.64
CA ILE A 94 0.90 -0.51 -12.33
C ILE A 94 2.42 -0.56 -12.34
N LEU A 95 2.99 -0.44 -11.15
CA LEU A 95 4.40 -0.65 -10.88
C LEU A 95 4.53 -1.52 -9.61
N LEU A 96 5.17 -2.68 -9.72
CA LEU A 96 5.54 -3.54 -8.60
C LEU A 96 7.00 -3.33 -8.27
N VAL A 97 7.29 -2.89 -7.04
CA VAL A 97 8.66 -2.57 -6.60
C VAL A 97 9.08 -3.52 -5.50
N ASP A 98 10.29 -4.08 -5.59
CA ASP A 98 10.95 -4.80 -4.50
C ASP A 98 11.58 -3.80 -3.53
N LYS A 99 10.85 -3.43 -2.48
CA LYS A 99 11.30 -2.45 -1.49
C LYS A 99 12.46 -3.03 -0.65
N PRO A 100 13.59 -2.34 -0.55
CA PRO A 100 14.68 -2.77 0.34
C PRO A 100 14.31 -2.64 1.82
N VAL A 101 15.05 -3.34 2.67
CA VAL A 101 15.02 -3.17 4.14
C VAL A 101 15.48 -1.75 4.51
N GLY A 102 14.89 -1.16 5.54
CA GLY A 102 15.26 0.16 6.07
C GLY A 102 14.49 1.35 5.46
N MET A 103 13.93 1.19 4.26
CA MET A 103 13.17 2.22 3.57
C MET A 103 11.72 2.28 4.06
N VAL A 104 11.20 3.47 4.35
CA VAL A 104 9.78 3.69 4.63
C VAL A 104 8.98 3.79 3.34
N VAL A 105 7.71 3.43 3.39
CA VAL A 105 6.83 3.50 2.21
C VAL A 105 6.27 4.90 1.98
N HIS A 106 5.94 5.62 3.05
CA HIS A 106 5.46 7.02 3.06
C HIS A 106 6.22 7.80 4.13
N GLU A 107 6.19 9.11 4.04
CA GLU A 107 6.69 9.98 5.09
C GLU A 107 6.06 9.64 6.43
N ASP A 108 6.87 9.60 7.45
CA ASP A 108 6.48 9.41 8.84
C ASP A 108 6.95 10.62 9.68
N GLU A 109 6.76 10.56 10.99
CA GLU A 109 7.13 11.64 11.92
C GLU A 109 8.65 11.97 11.91
N SER A 110 9.48 11.13 11.27
CA SER A 110 10.91 11.41 11.14
C SER A 110 11.23 12.53 10.15
N GLY A 111 10.27 12.88 9.28
CA GLY A 111 10.46 13.90 8.23
C GLY A 111 11.42 13.47 7.11
N ASP A 112 11.74 12.18 7.03
CA ASP A 112 12.59 11.63 5.97
C ASP A 112 11.85 11.68 4.64
N SER A 113 12.34 12.47 3.70
CA SER A 113 11.79 12.59 2.35
C SER A 113 12.16 11.42 1.43
N ASP A 114 13.21 10.64 1.76
CA ASP A 114 13.62 9.47 0.97
C ASP A 114 12.72 8.26 1.25
N THR A 115 11.50 8.35 0.77
CA THR A 115 10.48 7.31 0.90
C THR A 115 10.25 6.57 -0.40
N LEU A 116 9.70 5.36 -0.33
CA LEU A 116 9.41 4.59 -1.55
C LEU A 116 8.48 5.35 -2.49
N ILE A 117 7.45 6.03 -1.96
CA ILE A 117 6.52 6.78 -2.81
C ILE A 117 7.21 7.96 -3.52
N ASN A 118 8.12 8.66 -2.84
CA ASN A 118 8.84 9.78 -3.45
C ASN A 118 9.87 9.29 -4.49
N ARG A 119 10.54 8.15 -4.24
CA ARG A 119 11.38 7.52 -5.28
C ARG A 119 10.59 7.08 -6.50
N ILE A 120 9.39 6.52 -6.32
CA ILE A 120 8.50 6.14 -7.44
C ILE A 120 8.05 7.39 -8.21
N LYS A 121 7.67 8.47 -7.53
CA LYS A 121 7.31 9.73 -8.21
C LYS A 121 8.49 10.30 -8.99
N SER A 122 9.69 10.31 -8.40
CA SER A 122 10.92 10.75 -9.05
C SER A 122 11.21 9.90 -10.30
N TYR A 123 11.13 8.58 -10.18
CA TYR A 123 11.31 7.65 -11.28
C TYR A 123 10.32 7.93 -12.44
N LEU A 124 9.03 8.01 -12.14
CA LEU A 124 8.00 8.26 -13.14
C LEU A 124 8.10 9.66 -13.77
N TYR A 125 8.52 10.66 -13.00
CA TYR A 125 8.78 12.01 -13.48
C TYR A 125 9.93 12.04 -14.48
N HIS A 126 11.09 11.47 -14.14
CA HIS A 126 12.24 11.41 -15.05
C HIS A 126 11.97 10.55 -16.29
N LYS A 127 11.08 9.54 -16.16
CA LYS A 127 10.60 8.74 -17.28
C LYS A 127 9.60 9.47 -18.18
N GLY A 128 9.07 10.61 -17.75
CA GLY A 128 8.06 11.39 -18.49
C GLY A 128 6.64 10.80 -18.39
N GLU A 129 6.36 9.96 -17.39
CA GLU A 129 5.07 9.33 -17.18
C GLU A 129 4.24 9.98 -16.07
N TYR A 130 4.82 10.89 -15.30
CA TYR A 130 4.15 11.68 -14.27
C TYR A 130 4.57 13.13 -14.31
N HIS A 131 3.60 14.02 -14.52
CA HIS A 131 3.78 15.47 -14.58
C HIS A 131 2.81 16.13 -13.60
N PRO A 132 3.24 16.42 -12.34
CA PRO A 132 2.35 16.96 -11.31
C PRO A 132 1.68 18.28 -11.72
N GLU A 133 2.34 19.08 -12.58
CA GLU A 133 1.79 20.32 -13.15
C GLU A 133 0.56 20.08 -14.03
N ASN A 134 0.43 18.90 -14.64
CA ASN A 134 -0.67 18.53 -15.53
C ASN A 134 -1.82 17.83 -14.77
N GLU A 135 -1.61 17.45 -13.51
CA GLU A 135 -2.58 16.70 -12.72
C GLU A 135 -3.38 17.62 -11.79
N LEU A 136 -4.68 17.40 -11.70
CA LEU A 136 -5.56 18.16 -10.79
C LEU A 136 -5.89 17.41 -9.51
N SER A 137 -6.10 16.11 -9.58
CA SER A 137 -6.56 15.32 -8.42
C SER A 137 -5.80 14.01 -8.20
N PHE A 138 -4.92 13.62 -9.12
CA PHE A 138 -4.16 12.37 -9.06
C PHE A 138 -2.67 12.62 -8.78
N ALA A 139 -2.08 11.68 -8.09
CA ALA A 139 -0.64 11.42 -8.04
C ALA A 139 -0.42 9.91 -7.94
N PRO A 140 0.70 9.36 -8.45
CA PRO A 140 1.07 7.95 -8.25
C PRO A 140 0.97 7.57 -6.78
N ALA A 141 0.36 6.43 -6.48
CA ALA A 141 0.03 6.08 -5.10
C ALA A 141 0.28 4.60 -4.81
N LEU A 142 0.72 4.32 -3.58
CA LEU A 142 0.88 2.94 -3.12
C LEU A 142 -0.45 2.34 -2.71
N CYS A 143 -0.70 1.09 -3.12
CA CYS A 143 -1.94 0.36 -2.81
C CYS A 143 -1.82 -0.49 -1.55
N ASN A 144 -0.58 -0.79 -1.10
CA ASN A 144 -0.32 -1.50 0.14
C ASN A 144 0.90 -0.92 0.85
N ARG A 145 1.05 -1.29 2.12
CA ARG A 145 2.18 -0.90 2.95
C ARG A 145 2.84 -2.15 3.54
N ILE A 146 4.14 -2.10 3.68
CA ILE A 146 4.94 -3.02 4.49
C ILE A 146 5.78 -2.19 5.47
N ASP A 147 6.25 -2.80 6.55
CA ASP A 147 7.03 -2.09 7.58
C ASP A 147 8.36 -1.56 7.00
N ARG A 148 8.95 -0.55 7.64
CA ARG A 148 10.26 0.02 7.27
C ARG A 148 11.30 -1.09 7.03
N ASN A 149 11.39 -2.04 7.96
CA ASN A 149 12.39 -3.11 7.96
C ASN A 149 11.89 -4.43 7.34
N THR A 150 10.77 -4.41 6.62
CA THR A 150 10.29 -5.53 5.79
C THR A 150 10.63 -5.23 4.34
N CYS A 151 11.25 -6.19 3.63
CA CYS A 151 11.51 -6.08 2.20
C CYS A 151 10.40 -6.70 1.37
N GLY A 152 10.47 -6.52 0.04
CA GLY A 152 9.61 -7.20 -0.93
C GLY A 152 8.56 -6.33 -1.56
N ILE A 153 7.60 -6.95 -2.24
CA ILE A 153 6.69 -6.33 -3.19
C ILE A 153 5.78 -5.29 -2.54
N VAL A 154 5.83 -4.09 -3.09
CA VAL A 154 4.88 -3.00 -2.88
C VAL A 154 4.25 -2.64 -4.22
N ILE A 155 2.93 -2.44 -4.23
CA ILE A 155 2.13 -2.15 -5.41
C ILE A 155 1.91 -0.65 -5.49
N ALA A 156 2.27 -0.04 -6.61
CA ALA A 156 1.94 1.33 -6.95
C ALA A 156 1.01 1.38 -8.16
N ALA A 157 0.03 2.27 -8.12
CA ALA A 157 -0.82 2.61 -9.26
C ALA A 157 -0.26 3.84 -9.99
N LYS A 158 -0.15 3.75 -11.31
CA LYS A 158 0.38 4.81 -12.18
C LYS A 158 -0.72 5.74 -12.69
N ASN A 159 -1.99 5.36 -12.56
CA ASN A 159 -3.16 6.16 -12.92
C ASN A 159 -4.31 5.97 -11.92
N ALA A 160 -5.30 6.85 -11.97
CA ALA A 160 -6.38 6.88 -10.99
C ALA A 160 -7.36 5.71 -11.14
N GLU A 161 -7.55 5.19 -12.34
CA GLU A 161 -8.42 4.02 -12.59
C GLU A 161 -7.83 2.78 -11.92
N SER A 162 -6.56 2.50 -12.18
CA SER A 162 -5.82 1.39 -11.58
C SER A 162 -5.79 1.49 -10.06
N LEU A 163 -5.62 2.71 -9.50
CA LEU A 163 -5.67 2.94 -8.06
C LEU A 163 -7.04 2.54 -7.47
N ARG A 164 -8.13 2.91 -8.12
CA ARG A 164 -9.48 2.55 -7.65
C ARG A 164 -9.71 1.05 -7.70
N ILE A 165 -9.35 0.42 -8.82
CA ILE A 165 -9.50 -1.02 -9.02
C ILE A 165 -8.64 -1.79 -8.01
N LEU A 166 -7.36 -1.50 -7.89
CA LEU A 166 -6.46 -2.17 -6.95
C LEU A 166 -6.93 -2.05 -5.50
N ASN A 167 -7.38 -0.85 -5.09
CA ASN A 167 -7.92 -0.64 -3.75
C ASN A 167 -9.20 -1.45 -3.51
N GLN A 168 -10.05 -1.62 -4.52
CA GLN A 168 -11.22 -2.48 -4.44
C GLN A 168 -10.80 -3.95 -4.35
N LYS A 169 -9.94 -4.43 -5.24
CA LYS A 169 -9.45 -5.79 -5.28
C LYS A 169 -8.73 -6.21 -3.98
N ILE A 170 -7.97 -5.29 -3.36
CA ILE A 170 -7.35 -5.51 -2.05
C ILE A 170 -8.40 -5.63 -0.94
N ARG A 171 -9.45 -4.80 -0.94
CA ARG A 171 -10.57 -4.90 0.03
C ARG A 171 -11.32 -6.22 -0.11
N ASP A 172 -11.57 -6.64 -1.34
CA ASP A 172 -12.33 -7.84 -1.66
C ASP A 172 -11.48 -9.12 -1.57
N ARG A 173 -10.17 -8.95 -1.22
CA ARG A 173 -9.20 -10.06 -1.06
C ARG A 173 -8.98 -10.87 -2.34
N GLU A 174 -9.03 -10.20 -3.45
CA GLU A 174 -8.74 -10.78 -4.77
C GLU A 174 -7.25 -10.70 -5.13
N LEU A 175 -6.41 -10.22 -4.20
CA LEU A 175 -4.95 -10.30 -4.25
C LEU A 175 -4.45 -11.14 -3.07
N THR A 176 -3.69 -12.21 -3.37
CA THR A 176 -3.00 -13.01 -2.36
C THR A 176 -1.59 -12.51 -2.19
N LYS A 177 -1.19 -12.20 -0.94
CA LYS A 177 0.16 -11.77 -0.59
C LYS A 177 0.82 -12.81 0.29
N LEU A 178 1.87 -13.46 -0.24
CA LEU A 178 2.63 -14.48 0.47
C LEU A 178 3.97 -13.89 0.93
N TYR A 179 4.26 -14.12 2.19
CA TYR A 179 5.49 -13.65 2.82
C TYR A 179 6.43 -14.83 3.11
N LEU A 180 7.74 -14.57 3.06
CA LEU A 180 8.74 -15.45 3.62
C LEU A 180 9.23 -14.86 4.93
N CYS A 181 9.40 -15.69 5.96
CA CYS A 181 9.98 -15.25 7.22
C CYS A 181 10.71 -16.39 7.95
N ILE A 182 11.63 -16.02 8.84
CA ILE A 182 12.25 -16.96 9.78
C ILE A 182 11.57 -16.80 11.14
N ALA A 183 10.94 -17.88 11.62
CA ALA A 183 10.43 -17.99 12.97
C ALA A 183 11.46 -18.73 13.87
N CYS A 184 11.70 -18.22 15.06
CA CYS A 184 12.61 -18.83 16.01
C CYS A 184 12.03 -20.15 16.55
N GLY A 185 12.86 -21.19 16.59
CA GLY A 185 12.47 -22.53 17.06
C GLY A 185 11.82 -23.39 15.98
N LYS A 186 11.49 -24.63 16.38
CA LYS A 186 10.69 -25.55 15.55
C LYS A 186 9.22 -25.27 15.77
N ILE A 187 8.55 -24.77 14.76
CA ILE A 187 7.10 -24.53 14.82
C ILE A 187 6.33 -25.80 14.47
N THR A 188 5.32 -26.13 15.25
CA THR A 188 4.42 -27.27 15.05
C THR A 188 2.98 -26.85 15.30
N PRO A 189 1.99 -27.33 14.48
CA PRO A 189 2.16 -28.19 13.29
C PRO A 189 2.83 -27.47 12.12
N ASP A 190 3.27 -28.20 11.10
CA ASP A 190 3.94 -27.64 9.92
C ASP A 190 3.07 -26.68 9.09
N SER A 191 1.77 -26.66 9.31
CA SER A 191 0.86 -25.67 8.74
C SER A 191 -0.33 -25.42 9.66
N ALA A 192 -0.74 -24.16 9.78
CA ALA A 192 -1.93 -23.78 10.53
C ALA A 192 -2.49 -22.46 10.03
N THR A 193 -3.76 -22.22 10.36
CA THR A 193 -4.41 -20.91 10.27
C THR A 193 -4.65 -20.38 11.68
N LEU A 194 -3.88 -19.40 12.07
CA LEU A 194 -3.99 -18.73 13.33
C LEU A 194 -5.11 -17.69 13.29
N THR A 195 -5.93 -17.63 14.32
CA THR A 195 -6.95 -16.59 14.50
C THR A 195 -6.82 -16.00 15.90
N ALA A 196 -6.72 -14.68 15.98
CA ALA A 196 -6.62 -13.95 17.25
C ALA A 196 -7.17 -12.53 17.08
N TYR A 197 -7.04 -11.70 18.10
CA TYR A 197 -7.49 -10.31 18.10
C TYR A 197 -6.31 -9.39 18.36
N LEU A 198 -6.23 -8.31 17.57
CA LEU A 198 -5.13 -7.36 17.59
C LEU A 198 -5.65 -5.98 18.02
N GLU A 199 -4.98 -5.39 19.00
CA GLU A 199 -5.20 -4.02 19.44
C GLU A 199 -3.92 -3.19 19.22
N LYS A 200 -4.05 -2.01 18.61
CA LYS A 200 -2.93 -1.12 18.36
C LYS A 200 -2.72 -0.18 19.55
N ASN A 201 -1.49 -0.10 20.02
CA ASN A 201 -1.04 0.98 20.89
C ASN A 201 -0.37 2.06 20.02
N SER A 202 -1.00 3.23 19.95
CA SER A 202 -0.53 4.36 19.12
C SER A 202 0.77 4.94 19.68
N ASP A 203 0.89 5.06 21.01
CA ASP A 203 1.99 5.76 21.68
C ASP A 203 3.33 5.04 21.52
N THR A 204 3.29 3.70 21.49
CA THR A 204 4.49 2.86 21.35
C THR A 204 4.66 2.33 19.92
N ASN A 205 3.72 2.61 19.04
CA ASN A 205 3.65 2.02 17.70
C ASN A 205 3.85 0.49 17.71
N THR A 206 3.22 -0.17 18.70
CA THR A 206 3.20 -1.63 18.86
C THR A 206 1.78 -2.16 18.76
N VAL A 207 1.64 -3.48 18.69
CA VAL A 207 0.33 -4.14 18.76
C VAL A 207 0.36 -5.23 19.81
N LYS A 208 -0.78 -5.45 20.47
CA LYS A 208 -1.00 -6.50 21.44
C LYS A 208 -1.95 -7.54 20.84
N ILE A 209 -1.62 -8.81 21.01
CA ILE A 209 -2.46 -9.94 20.57
C ILE A 209 -3.17 -10.55 21.79
N SER A 210 -4.39 -11.01 21.58
CA SER A 210 -5.26 -11.62 22.60
C SER A 210 -6.17 -12.67 21.97
N ASP A 211 -6.53 -13.70 22.73
CA ASP A 211 -7.54 -14.70 22.34
C ASP A 211 -8.98 -14.21 22.60
N LYS A 212 -9.13 -13.09 23.34
CA LYS A 212 -10.43 -12.53 23.69
C LYS A 212 -10.81 -11.36 22.81
N LYS A 213 -12.00 -11.43 22.20
CA LYS A 213 -12.56 -10.32 21.43
C LYS A 213 -13.06 -9.23 22.37
N THR A 214 -12.70 -7.99 22.06
CA THR A 214 -13.18 -6.76 22.72
C THR A 214 -13.86 -5.86 21.70
N LYS A 215 -14.40 -4.71 22.15
CA LYS A 215 -14.97 -3.69 21.23
C LYS A 215 -13.88 -2.96 20.43
N SER A 216 -12.66 -2.86 20.96
CA SER A 216 -11.55 -2.08 20.38
C SER A 216 -10.61 -2.89 19.51
N ASN A 217 -10.51 -4.23 19.70
CA ASN A 217 -9.59 -5.05 18.95
C ASN A 217 -10.17 -5.57 17.61
N LEU A 218 -9.27 -5.84 16.67
CA LEU A 218 -9.61 -6.30 15.32
C LEU A 218 -9.24 -7.77 15.15
N THR A 219 -10.13 -8.55 14.53
CA THR A 219 -9.82 -9.94 14.17
C THR A 219 -8.68 -9.98 13.18
N ILE A 220 -7.69 -10.84 13.45
CA ILE A 220 -6.59 -11.16 12.55
C ILE A 220 -6.58 -12.64 12.21
N LYS A 221 -6.20 -12.95 10.96
CA LYS A 221 -6.02 -14.31 10.47
C LYS A 221 -4.70 -14.39 9.70
N THR A 222 -3.84 -15.32 10.10
CA THR A 222 -2.52 -15.57 9.50
C THR A 222 -2.39 -17.07 9.25
N LYS A 223 -2.24 -17.46 7.97
CA LYS A 223 -1.99 -18.85 7.61
C LYS A 223 -0.50 -19.02 7.33
N TYR A 224 0.11 -20.07 7.83
CA TYR A 224 1.50 -20.39 7.52
C TYR A 224 1.69 -21.84 7.10
N LYS A 225 2.80 -22.07 6.40
CA LYS A 225 3.36 -23.39 6.09
C LYS A 225 4.86 -23.35 6.33
N VAL A 226 5.38 -24.32 7.08
CA VAL A 226 6.83 -24.56 7.23
C VAL A 226 7.34 -25.11 5.90
N ILE A 227 8.36 -24.48 5.33
CA ILE A 227 9.02 -24.92 4.10
C ILE A 227 10.41 -25.50 4.36
N ALA A 228 11.05 -25.14 5.47
CA ALA A 228 12.31 -25.74 5.91
C ALA A 228 12.54 -25.55 7.40
N TYR A 229 13.34 -26.41 8.00
CA TYR A 229 13.84 -26.31 9.36
C TYR A 229 15.34 -26.61 9.38
N ASN A 230 16.16 -25.76 10.00
CA ASN A 230 17.60 -25.89 10.01
C ASN A 230 18.21 -26.39 11.34
N GLY A 231 17.39 -26.99 12.20
CA GLY A 231 17.80 -27.46 13.53
C GLY A 231 17.53 -26.45 14.66
N GLU A 232 17.47 -25.16 14.35
CA GLU A 232 17.25 -24.08 15.33
C GLU A 232 16.05 -23.17 14.98
N ASN A 233 15.79 -22.94 13.68
CA ASN A 233 14.75 -22.01 13.21
C ASN A 233 13.95 -22.60 12.06
N SER A 234 12.71 -22.14 11.91
CA SER A 234 11.79 -22.54 10.84
C SER A 234 11.68 -21.46 9.78
N LEU A 235 11.82 -21.83 8.50
CA LEU A 235 11.47 -20.96 7.37
C LEU A 235 9.99 -21.17 7.01
N LEU A 236 9.23 -20.09 7.01
CA LEU A 236 7.81 -20.13 6.78
C LEU A 236 7.43 -19.40 5.49
N LYS A 237 6.47 -19.96 4.76
CA LYS A 237 5.63 -19.23 3.79
C LYS A 237 4.33 -18.85 4.48
N VAL A 238 4.04 -17.56 4.54
CA VAL A 238 2.90 -17.00 5.30
C VAL A 238 1.92 -16.35 4.36
N ASP A 239 0.65 -16.79 4.41
CA ASP A 239 -0.47 -16.18 3.70
C ASP A 239 -1.18 -15.20 4.65
N LEU A 240 -1.16 -13.92 4.29
CA LEU A 240 -1.71 -12.84 5.10
C LEU A 240 -3.19 -12.62 4.79
N LEU A 241 -4.06 -13.42 5.43
CA LEU A 241 -5.52 -13.37 5.22
C LEU A 241 -6.17 -12.07 5.73
N THR A 242 -5.52 -11.35 6.65
CA THR A 242 -5.85 -9.97 7.06
C THR A 242 -4.56 -9.17 7.10
N GLY A 243 -4.60 -7.85 6.82
CA GLY A 243 -3.41 -7.00 6.72
C GLY A 243 -3.40 -5.89 7.78
N ARG A 244 -3.05 -6.21 9.03
CA ARG A 244 -2.93 -5.22 10.11
C ARG A 244 -1.47 -4.91 10.41
N THR A 245 -1.22 -3.74 10.98
CA THR A 245 0.13 -3.31 11.40
C THR A 245 0.82 -4.40 12.19
N HIS A 246 2.07 -4.73 11.85
CA HIS A 246 2.91 -5.74 12.50
C HIS A 246 2.27 -7.13 12.65
N GLN A 247 1.21 -7.45 11.90
CA GLN A 247 0.40 -8.64 12.16
C GLN A 247 1.21 -9.94 12.20
N ILE A 248 2.00 -10.25 11.17
CA ILE A 248 2.81 -11.48 11.12
C ILE A 248 3.76 -11.53 12.32
N ARG A 249 4.45 -10.44 12.58
CA ARG A 249 5.45 -10.29 13.64
C ARG A 249 4.87 -10.57 15.03
N ALA A 250 3.80 -9.87 15.37
CA ALA A 250 3.15 -10.00 16.66
C ALA A 250 2.40 -11.33 16.83
N HIS A 251 1.77 -11.85 15.76
CA HIS A 251 1.00 -13.10 15.83
C HIS A 251 1.92 -14.31 16.02
N LEU A 252 3.05 -14.38 15.30
CA LEU A 252 4.02 -15.46 15.50
C LEU A 252 4.73 -15.36 16.85
N ALA A 253 5.06 -14.14 17.32
CA ALA A 253 5.58 -13.93 18.66
C ALA A 253 4.60 -14.37 19.75
N TYR A 254 3.29 -14.13 19.58
CA TYR A 254 2.24 -14.51 20.51
C TYR A 254 2.15 -16.03 20.71
N ILE A 255 2.39 -16.81 19.67
CA ILE A 255 2.43 -18.29 19.76
C ILE A 255 3.83 -18.84 20.15
N GLY A 256 4.77 -17.96 20.60
CA GLY A 256 6.08 -18.37 21.07
C GLY A 256 7.17 -18.46 20.00
N HIS A 257 6.87 -18.12 18.75
CA HIS A 257 7.77 -18.22 17.59
C HIS A 257 8.04 -16.87 16.95
N ALA A 258 8.61 -15.92 17.72
CA ALA A 258 8.95 -14.58 17.23
C ALA A 258 9.86 -14.65 16.00
N LEU A 259 9.76 -13.64 15.13
CA LEU A 259 10.65 -13.57 13.96
C LEU A 259 12.10 -13.31 14.36
N LEU A 260 13.02 -13.98 13.70
CA LEU A 260 14.45 -13.69 13.84
C LEU A 260 14.74 -12.26 13.37
N GLY A 261 15.52 -11.51 14.15
CA GLY A 261 15.84 -10.12 13.86
C GLY A 261 14.77 -9.10 14.29
N ASP A 262 13.63 -9.53 14.83
CA ASP A 262 12.60 -8.61 15.29
C ASP A 262 12.98 -7.97 16.62
N GLY A 263 13.28 -6.66 16.59
CA GLY A 263 13.66 -5.90 17.78
C GLY A 263 12.46 -5.49 18.68
N LYS A 264 11.21 -5.60 18.19
CA LYS A 264 10.02 -5.23 18.95
C LYS A 264 9.35 -6.41 19.64
N TYR A 265 9.24 -7.54 18.95
CA TYR A 265 8.50 -8.73 19.40
C TYR A 265 9.40 -9.94 19.60
N GLY A 266 10.65 -9.86 19.20
CA GLY A 266 11.64 -10.96 19.24
C GLY A 266 12.58 -10.92 20.44
N ASN A 267 13.59 -11.78 20.35
CA ASN A 267 14.65 -11.92 21.37
C ASN A 267 15.96 -11.30 20.88
N ASN A 268 16.37 -10.19 21.50
CA ASN A 268 17.56 -9.46 21.10
C ASN A 268 18.89 -10.26 21.28
N LYS A 269 18.93 -11.24 22.20
CA LYS A 269 20.09 -12.12 22.36
C LYS A 269 20.23 -13.05 21.16
N LEU A 270 19.11 -13.66 20.70
CA LEU A 270 19.09 -14.48 19.49
C LEU A 270 19.41 -13.65 18.24
N ASN A 271 18.82 -12.45 18.13
CA ASN A 271 19.08 -11.56 17.00
C ASN A 271 20.57 -11.23 16.85
N LYS A 272 21.27 -10.96 17.97
CA LYS A 272 22.72 -10.74 18.00
C LYS A 272 23.51 -12.00 17.66
N LYS A 273 23.11 -13.18 18.20
CA LYS A 273 23.75 -14.48 17.91
C LYS A 273 23.81 -14.73 16.40
N TYR A 274 22.73 -14.44 15.67
CA TYR A 274 22.62 -14.68 14.23
C TYR A 274 22.98 -13.47 13.36
N GLY A 275 23.38 -12.36 13.95
CA GLY A 275 23.77 -11.14 13.22
C GLY A 275 22.62 -10.41 12.53
N PHE A 276 21.37 -10.63 12.94
CA PHE A 276 20.21 -9.96 12.36
C PHE A 276 19.93 -8.61 13.03
N LYS A 277 19.97 -7.56 12.25
CA LYS A 277 19.60 -6.18 12.64
C LYS A 277 18.10 -5.93 12.56
N TYR A 278 17.42 -6.60 11.62
CA TYR A 278 16.02 -6.37 11.27
C TYR A 278 15.31 -7.70 11.08
N GLN A 279 13.98 -7.70 11.23
CA GLN A 279 13.16 -8.89 11.09
C GLN A 279 13.38 -9.59 9.75
N ALA A 280 13.65 -10.90 9.77
CA ALA A 280 13.69 -11.75 8.59
C ALA A 280 12.27 -11.95 8.07
N LEU A 281 11.77 -10.96 7.32
CA LEU A 281 10.40 -10.91 6.78
C LEU A 281 10.43 -10.23 5.41
N CYS A 282 9.87 -10.89 4.40
CA CYS A 282 9.81 -10.43 3.02
C CYS A 282 8.41 -10.64 2.43
N SER A 283 7.82 -9.61 1.86
CA SER A 283 6.63 -9.69 0.99
C SER A 283 7.05 -10.29 -0.34
N TYR A 284 7.12 -11.63 -0.41
CA TYR A 284 7.84 -12.34 -1.45
C TYR A 284 7.04 -12.54 -2.72
N GLU A 285 5.77 -12.94 -2.60
CA GLU A 285 4.94 -13.32 -3.75
C GLU A 285 3.60 -12.57 -3.72
N LEU A 286 3.20 -12.07 -4.88
CA LEU A 286 1.93 -11.42 -5.13
C LEU A 286 1.18 -12.16 -6.24
N GLN A 287 -0.04 -12.64 -5.94
CA GLN A 287 -0.91 -13.29 -6.91
C GLN A 287 -2.18 -12.47 -7.12
N PHE A 288 -2.56 -12.26 -8.36
CA PHE A 288 -3.83 -11.66 -8.76
C PHE A 288 -4.85 -12.78 -9.01
N LYS A 289 -5.98 -12.76 -8.31
CA LYS A 289 -7.06 -13.76 -8.41
C LYS A 289 -8.39 -13.03 -8.41
N PHE A 290 -8.76 -12.51 -9.56
CA PHE A 290 -9.96 -11.72 -9.70
C PHE A 290 -11.20 -12.62 -9.79
N THR A 291 -12.22 -12.30 -9.02
CA THR A 291 -13.53 -12.94 -9.04
C THR A 291 -14.62 -12.01 -9.55
N THR A 292 -14.30 -10.72 -9.63
CA THR A 292 -15.15 -9.66 -10.13
C THR A 292 -14.44 -8.90 -11.24
N ASP A 293 -15.17 -8.09 -12.02
CA ASP A 293 -14.59 -7.27 -13.08
C ASP A 293 -13.43 -6.40 -12.55
N ALA A 294 -12.33 -6.39 -13.29
CA ALA A 294 -11.12 -5.64 -12.98
C ALA A 294 -10.82 -4.54 -14.01
N GLY A 295 -11.75 -4.23 -14.92
CA GLY A 295 -11.62 -3.16 -15.91
C GLY A 295 -10.29 -3.22 -16.65
N CYS A 296 -9.55 -2.10 -16.68
CA CYS A 296 -8.26 -2.01 -17.34
C CYS A 296 -7.18 -2.94 -16.77
N LEU A 297 -7.39 -3.56 -15.61
CA LEU A 297 -6.45 -4.49 -14.97
C LEU A 297 -6.82 -5.97 -15.17
N SER A 298 -7.84 -6.30 -15.97
CA SER A 298 -8.31 -7.69 -16.17
C SER A 298 -7.22 -8.62 -16.68
N TYR A 299 -6.24 -8.12 -17.43
CA TYR A 299 -5.08 -8.86 -17.95
C TYR A 299 -4.12 -9.36 -16.86
N LEU A 300 -4.25 -8.88 -15.61
CA LEU A 300 -3.46 -9.33 -14.46
C LEU A 300 -4.03 -10.60 -13.83
N ASP A 301 -5.28 -10.96 -14.13
CA ASP A 301 -5.90 -12.15 -13.53
C ASP A 301 -5.07 -13.41 -13.79
N GLY A 302 -4.90 -14.20 -12.74
CA GLY A 302 -4.06 -15.39 -12.76
C GLY A 302 -2.54 -15.15 -12.72
N LYS A 303 -2.07 -13.90 -12.87
CA LYS A 303 -0.62 -13.61 -12.83
C LYS A 303 -0.07 -13.67 -11.40
N CYS A 304 1.18 -14.12 -11.34
CA CYS A 304 1.96 -14.24 -10.11
C CYS A 304 3.31 -13.56 -10.30
N PHE A 305 3.73 -12.75 -9.32
CA PHE A 305 4.99 -12.02 -9.34
C PHE A 305 5.77 -12.29 -8.05
N ASN A 306 7.08 -12.49 -8.18
CA ASN A 306 7.97 -12.76 -7.04
C ASN A 306 9.01 -11.65 -6.90
N ALA A 307 9.24 -11.21 -5.67
CA ALA A 307 10.43 -10.42 -5.33
C ALA A 307 11.69 -11.27 -5.45
N LYS A 308 12.84 -10.65 -5.41
CA LYS A 308 14.11 -11.37 -5.26
C LYS A 308 14.09 -12.16 -3.96
N ALA A 309 14.54 -13.43 -4.02
CA ALA A 309 14.63 -14.24 -2.82
C ALA A 309 15.53 -13.56 -1.77
N PRO A 310 15.03 -13.33 -0.55
CA PRO A 310 15.81 -12.62 0.46
C PRO A 310 16.98 -13.48 0.96
N ASP A 311 18.11 -12.83 1.25
CA ASP A 311 19.35 -13.52 1.63
C ASP A 311 19.20 -14.45 2.84
N PHE A 312 18.26 -14.16 3.73
CA PHE A 312 18.04 -15.01 4.90
C PHE A 312 17.59 -16.44 4.56
N VAL A 313 17.06 -16.69 3.37
CA VAL A 313 16.69 -18.04 2.89
C VAL A 313 17.93 -18.94 2.79
N LYS A 314 19.09 -18.37 2.49
CA LYS A 314 20.36 -19.11 2.39
C LYS A 314 20.75 -19.86 3.66
N MET A 315 20.24 -19.46 4.83
CA MET A 315 20.44 -20.17 6.11
C MET A 315 19.87 -21.58 6.14
N PHE A 316 19.02 -21.93 5.19
CA PHE A 316 18.34 -23.23 5.12
C PHE A 316 18.87 -24.14 4.00
N GLY A 317 19.98 -23.74 3.34
CA GLY A 317 20.59 -24.47 2.23
C GLY A 317 20.13 -24.03 0.86
N GLY A 318 20.87 -24.42 -0.20
CA GLY A 318 20.76 -23.83 -1.54
C GLY A 318 19.59 -24.28 -2.42
N ASN A 319 18.83 -25.33 -2.08
CA ASN A 319 17.82 -25.94 -2.96
C ASN A 319 16.40 -25.93 -2.39
N ILE A 320 16.01 -24.85 -1.75
CA ILE A 320 14.65 -24.72 -1.20
C ILE A 320 13.70 -24.24 -2.31
N LYS A 321 12.65 -25.01 -2.55
CA LYS A 321 11.54 -24.57 -3.44
C LYS A 321 10.65 -23.59 -2.65
N LEU A 322 10.70 -22.32 -3.00
CA LEU A 322 9.94 -21.22 -2.41
C LEU A 322 8.49 -21.14 -2.95
#